data_f8c89257fbab4225f5f20f2e0c85930a
#
_entry.id   f8c89257fbab4225f5f20f2e0c85930a
#
_cell.length_a   1.000
_cell.length_b   1.000
_cell.length_c   1.000
_cell.angle_alpha   90.00
_cell.angle_beta   90.00
_cell.angle_gamma   90.00
#
_symmetry.space_group_name_H-M   'P 1'
#
loop_
_entity.id
_entity.type
_entity.pdbx_description
1 polymer ?
#
loop_
_entity_poly.entity_id
_entity_poly.type
_entity_poly.pdbx_seq_one_letter_code
_entity_poly.pdbx_strand_id
1 'polypeptide(L)'
;MALSTDLEILNRALRDLSGCFLQYVGEIWPWTSAGADGAKLKTVVDACLARQRQSIGSLSEYLAPRQSRIEFGSFSATFTDLHYVSLQFLLKQLIASESQIVESLNRAVTMLPSGDEPQELLAAVRQNEQDNLAALKQATT
;
A
#
# COMPACT_ATOMS: atom_id res chain seq x y z
N MET A 1 22.40 -13.66 -4.37
CA MET A 1 22.67 -12.24 -4.58
C MET A 1 21.59 -11.63 -5.47
N ALA A 2 20.93 -10.56 -5.04
CA ALA A 2 19.89 -9.93 -5.82
C ALA A 2 20.49 -9.18 -7.01
N LEU A 3 19.93 -9.36 -8.20
CA LEU A 3 20.31 -8.61 -9.40
C LEU A 3 19.77 -7.18 -9.32
N SER A 4 20.39 -6.25 -10.03
CA SER A 4 19.94 -4.86 -10.05
C SER A 4 18.48 -4.73 -10.57
N THR A 5 18.07 -5.60 -11.49
CA THR A 5 16.69 -5.67 -11.97
C THR A 5 15.72 -6.03 -10.86
N ASP A 6 16.11 -6.99 -9.99
CA ASP A 6 15.30 -7.40 -8.85
C ASP A 6 15.15 -6.24 -7.85
N LEU A 7 16.23 -5.50 -7.61
CA LEU A 7 16.21 -4.33 -6.73
C LEU A 7 15.31 -3.23 -7.29
N GLU A 8 15.30 -3.03 -8.60
CA GLU A 8 14.37 -2.09 -9.25
C GLU A 8 12.93 -2.49 -9.06
N ILE A 9 12.61 -3.79 -9.17
CA ILE A 9 11.25 -4.30 -8.96
C ILE A 9 10.82 -4.03 -7.51
N LEU A 10 11.69 -4.31 -6.54
CA LEU A 10 11.39 -4.04 -5.13
C LEU A 10 11.23 -2.55 -4.85
N ASN A 11 12.09 -1.71 -5.43
CA ASN A 11 11.98 -0.26 -5.23
C ASN A 11 10.72 0.30 -5.86
N ARG A 12 10.28 -0.26 -6.99
CA ARG A 12 9.01 0.14 -7.60
C ARG A 12 7.84 -0.17 -6.66
N ALA A 13 7.84 -1.36 -6.04
CA ALA A 13 6.84 -1.71 -5.05
C ALA A 13 6.87 -0.72 -3.87
N LEU A 14 8.05 -0.36 -3.38
CA LEU A 14 8.20 0.62 -2.31
C LEU A 14 7.59 1.97 -2.68
N ARG A 15 7.85 2.46 -3.88
CA ARG A 15 7.25 3.72 -4.38
C ARG A 15 5.74 3.64 -4.45
N ASP A 16 5.22 2.53 -4.99
CA ASP A 16 3.77 2.35 -5.15
C ASP A 16 3.07 2.33 -3.79
N LEU A 17 3.65 1.66 -2.81
CA LEU A 17 3.07 1.59 -1.47
C LEU A 17 3.17 2.92 -0.73
N SER A 18 4.33 3.56 -0.75
CA SER A 18 4.56 4.77 0.03
C SER A 18 3.79 5.99 -0.51
N GLY A 19 3.44 5.98 -1.80
CA GLY A 19 2.70 7.08 -2.45
C GLY A 19 1.24 6.77 -2.73
N CYS A 20 0.69 5.68 -2.19
CA CYS A 20 -0.65 5.24 -2.54
C CYS A 20 -1.74 6.01 -1.77
N PHE A 21 -2.99 5.83 -2.22
CA PHE A 21 -4.13 6.54 -1.64
C PHE A 21 -4.36 6.17 -0.17
N LEU A 22 -4.15 4.91 0.22
CA LEU A 22 -4.29 4.49 1.62
C LEU A 22 -3.35 5.29 2.54
N GLN A 23 -2.09 5.47 2.16
CA GLN A 23 -1.13 6.27 2.93
C GLN A 23 -1.56 7.72 3.01
N TYR A 24 -2.05 8.30 1.91
CA TYR A 24 -2.54 9.67 1.88
C TYR A 24 -3.70 9.85 2.86
N VAL A 25 -4.70 8.97 2.81
CA VAL A 25 -5.87 9.02 3.67
C VAL A 25 -5.47 8.88 5.15
N GLY A 26 -4.46 8.06 5.44
CA GLY A 26 -3.97 7.86 6.79
C GLY A 26 -3.28 9.09 7.37
N GLU A 27 -2.58 9.86 6.54
CA GLU A 27 -1.94 11.10 6.97
C GLU A 27 -2.93 12.25 7.11
N ILE A 28 -3.91 12.30 6.21
CA ILE A 28 -4.89 13.39 6.16
C ILE A 28 -6.28 12.77 6.26
N TRP A 29 -6.89 12.85 7.44
CA TRP A 29 -8.23 12.30 7.65
C TRP A 29 -9.24 13.44 7.79
N PRO A 30 -9.86 13.90 6.68
CA PRO A 30 -10.80 15.03 6.72
C PRO A 30 -12.23 14.65 7.14
N TRP A 31 -12.49 13.37 7.46
CA TRP A 31 -13.83 12.86 7.76
C TRP A 31 -14.11 12.77 9.25
N THR A 32 -13.49 13.63 10.07
CA THR A 32 -13.66 13.63 11.54
C THR A 32 -15.10 13.93 11.97
N SER A 33 -15.85 14.66 11.15
CA SER A 33 -17.24 14.99 11.44
C SER A 33 -18.23 13.92 11.01
N ALA A 34 -17.78 12.81 10.43
CA ALA A 34 -18.66 11.76 9.91
C ALA A 34 -19.29 10.85 10.97
N GLY A 35 -19.03 11.10 12.27
CA GLY A 35 -19.64 10.36 13.37
C GLY A 35 -19.14 8.93 13.52
N ALA A 36 -20.03 8.04 13.97
CA ALA A 36 -19.69 6.64 14.28
C ALA A 36 -19.21 5.86 13.05
N ASP A 37 -19.81 6.09 11.88
CA ASP A 37 -19.40 5.39 10.65
C ASP A 37 -18.01 5.81 10.21
N GLY A 38 -17.68 7.09 10.35
CA GLY A 38 -16.33 7.59 10.09
C GLY A 38 -15.31 6.98 11.03
N ALA A 39 -15.64 6.86 12.32
CA ALA A 39 -14.77 6.25 13.31
C ALA A 39 -14.51 4.76 13.03
N LYS A 40 -15.54 4.03 12.60
CA LYS A 40 -15.42 2.61 12.25
C LYS A 40 -14.50 2.42 11.05
N LEU A 41 -14.70 3.22 10.01
CA LEU A 41 -13.85 3.14 8.81
C LEU A 41 -12.41 3.54 9.16
N LYS A 42 -12.22 4.56 9.98
CA LYS A 42 -10.88 4.96 10.42
C LYS A 42 -10.14 3.84 11.13
N THR A 43 -10.84 3.07 11.96
CA THR A 43 -10.24 1.91 12.65
C THR A 43 -9.73 0.88 11.65
N VAL A 44 -10.52 0.57 10.60
CA VAL A 44 -10.10 -0.34 9.54
C VAL A 44 -8.90 0.23 8.78
N VAL A 45 -8.96 1.49 8.42
CA VAL A 45 -7.87 2.17 7.70
C VAL A 45 -6.59 2.16 8.53
N ASP A 46 -6.67 2.45 9.82
CA ASP A 46 -5.49 2.47 10.69
C ASP A 46 -4.82 1.09 10.78
N ALA A 47 -5.61 0.02 10.84
CA ALA A 47 -5.08 -1.35 10.84
C ALA A 47 -4.41 -1.69 9.50
N CYS A 48 -5.02 -1.28 8.39
CA CYS A 48 -4.44 -1.47 7.06
C CYS A 48 -3.14 -0.68 6.90
N LEU A 49 -3.11 0.55 7.42
CA LEU A 49 -1.91 1.38 7.41
C LEU A 49 -0.76 0.73 8.18
N ALA A 50 -1.04 0.15 9.34
CA ALA A 50 -0.01 -0.50 10.15
C ALA A 50 0.63 -1.65 9.36
N ARG A 51 -0.17 -2.48 8.69
CA ARG A 51 0.35 -3.57 7.85
C ARG A 51 1.16 -3.03 6.67
N GLN A 52 0.65 -2.01 6.00
CA GLN A 52 1.34 -1.44 4.83
C GLN A 52 2.65 -0.78 5.23
N ARG A 53 2.69 -0.08 6.36
CA ARG A 53 3.92 0.51 6.89
C ARG A 53 4.95 -0.54 7.26
N GLN A 54 4.51 -1.69 7.76
CA GLN A 54 5.40 -2.82 8.01
C GLN A 54 6.05 -3.30 6.71
N SER A 55 5.27 -3.41 5.65
CA SER A 55 5.78 -3.79 4.32
C SER A 55 6.76 -2.75 3.77
N ILE A 56 6.44 -1.47 3.91
CA ILE A 56 7.31 -0.37 3.49
C ILE A 56 8.65 -0.46 4.24
N GLY A 57 8.60 -0.69 5.55
CA GLY A 57 9.79 -0.86 6.38
C GLY A 57 10.64 -2.05 5.94
N SER A 58 10.01 -3.19 5.68
CA SER A 58 10.72 -4.40 5.23
C SER A 58 11.41 -4.18 3.88
N LEU A 59 10.74 -3.52 2.94
CA LEU A 59 11.33 -3.20 1.65
C LEU A 59 12.50 -2.22 1.80
N SER A 60 12.35 -1.18 2.63
CA SER A 60 13.41 -0.20 2.88
C SER A 60 14.63 -0.85 3.52
N GLU A 61 14.43 -1.71 4.50
CA GLU A 61 15.53 -2.41 5.19
C GLU A 61 16.30 -3.31 4.25
N TYR A 62 15.59 -3.99 3.34
CA TYR A 62 16.25 -4.85 2.36
C TYR A 62 17.03 -4.03 1.34
N LEU A 63 16.47 -2.92 0.89
CA LEU A 63 17.07 -2.11 -0.18
C LEU A 63 18.23 -1.23 0.30
N ALA A 64 18.18 -0.72 1.53
CA ALA A 64 19.14 0.25 2.02
C ALA A 64 20.61 -0.19 1.87
N PRO A 65 21.01 -1.41 2.28
CA PRO A 65 22.41 -1.84 2.12
C PRO A 65 22.76 -2.28 0.70
N ARG A 66 21.79 -2.41 -0.19
CA ARG A 66 21.97 -2.99 -1.55
C ARG A 66 21.90 -1.94 -2.65
N GLN A 67 21.30 -0.80 -2.38
CA GLN A 67 21.22 0.31 -3.33
C GLN A 67 21.81 1.58 -2.72
N SER A 68 22.52 2.34 -3.56
CA SER A 68 23.06 3.64 -3.14
C SER A 68 21.95 4.68 -2.94
N ARG A 69 20.78 4.46 -3.55
CA ARG A 69 19.64 5.38 -3.48
C ARG A 69 18.34 4.60 -3.48
N ILE A 70 17.53 4.84 -2.45
CA ILE A 70 16.17 4.32 -2.36
C ILE A 70 15.22 5.46 -2.73
N GLU A 71 14.22 5.15 -3.55
CA GLU A 71 13.18 6.10 -3.93
C GLU A 71 11.87 5.75 -3.27
N PHE A 72 11.29 6.70 -2.55
CA PHE A 72 9.93 6.63 -2.03
C PHE A 72 8.98 7.32 -2.99
N GLY A 73 7.70 6.91 -2.94
CA GLY A 73 6.67 7.52 -3.75
C GLY A 73 6.21 8.86 -3.20
N SER A 74 5.51 9.61 -4.03
CA SER A 74 4.84 10.84 -3.63
C SER A 74 3.35 10.71 -3.95
N PHE A 75 2.52 11.48 -3.24
CA PHE A 75 1.08 11.44 -3.43
C PHE A 75 0.68 12.15 -4.73
N SER A 76 -0.31 11.55 -5.41
CA SER A 76 -0.90 12.19 -6.59
C SER A 76 -1.67 13.44 -6.19
N ALA A 77 -1.55 14.51 -7.00
CA ALA A 77 -2.31 15.74 -6.78
C ALA A 77 -3.82 15.51 -6.83
N THR A 78 -4.29 14.48 -7.56
CA THR A 78 -5.71 14.16 -7.65
C THR A 78 -6.31 13.70 -6.33
N PHE A 79 -5.50 13.26 -5.37
CA PHE A 79 -5.99 12.82 -4.07
C PHE A 79 -6.68 13.94 -3.30
N THR A 80 -6.25 15.19 -3.49
CA THR A 80 -6.88 16.33 -2.80
C THR A 80 -8.34 16.54 -3.19
N ASP A 81 -8.71 16.12 -4.40
CA ASP A 81 -10.09 16.25 -4.89
C ASP A 81 -11.06 15.30 -4.15
N LEU A 82 -10.54 14.34 -3.41
CA LEU A 82 -11.33 13.33 -2.73
C LEU A 82 -11.66 13.69 -1.27
N HIS A 83 -11.25 14.86 -0.78
CA HIS A 83 -11.48 15.27 0.61
C HIS A 83 -12.96 15.49 0.95
N TYR A 84 -13.79 15.81 -0.03
CA TYR A 84 -15.20 16.16 0.18
C TYR A 84 -16.17 15.06 -0.26
N VAL A 85 -15.65 13.86 -0.53
CA VAL A 85 -16.50 12.73 -0.95
C VAL A 85 -17.14 12.07 0.29
N SER A 86 -18.23 11.34 0.07
CA SER A 86 -18.86 10.54 1.12
C SER A 86 -17.94 9.40 1.57
N LEU A 87 -18.22 8.85 2.78
CA LEU A 87 -17.48 7.69 3.27
C LEU A 87 -17.64 6.49 2.34
N GLN A 88 -18.82 6.29 1.75
CA GLN A 88 -19.07 5.19 0.81
C GLN A 88 -18.19 5.33 -0.42
N PHE A 89 -18.10 6.54 -0.97
CA PHE A 89 -17.26 6.80 -2.13
C PHE A 89 -15.78 6.66 -1.78
N LEU A 90 -15.37 7.16 -0.60
CA LEU A 90 -14.00 6.98 -0.10
C LEU A 90 -13.62 5.51 -0.04
N LEU A 91 -14.50 4.68 0.54
CA LEU A 91 -14.24 3.25 0.66
C LEU A 91 -14.10 2.59 -0.71
N LYS A 92 -14.94 2.96 -1.69
CA LYS A 92 -14.81 2.47 -3.06
C LYS A 92 -13.46 2.84 -3.67
N GLN A 93 -12.99 4.06 -3.43
CA GLN A 93 -11.68 4.51 -3.95
C GLN A 93 -10.53 3.76 -3.27
N LEU A 94 -10.63 3.52 -1.97
CA LEU A 94 -9.62 2.72 -1.24
C LEU A 94 -9.55 1.30 -1.78
N ILE A 95 -10.70 0.66 -2.00
CA ILE A 95 -10.77 -0.70 -2.56
C ILE A 95 -10.17 -0.72 -3.97
N ALA A 96 -10.53 0.25 -4.80
CA ALA A 96 -9.99 0.32 -6.17
C ALA A 96 -8.48 0.50 -6.17
N SER A 97 -7.95 1.38 -5.33
CA SER A 97 -6.52 1.62 -5.20
C SER A 97 -5.77 0.37 -4.73
N GLU A 98 -6.27 -0.27 -3.67
CA GLU A 98 -5.65 -1.50 -3.14
C GLU A 98 -5.72 -2.65 -4.14
N SER A 99 -6.82 -2.77 -4.90
CA SER A 99 -6.94 -3.79 -5.94
C SER A 99 -5.85 -3.63 -7.01
N GLN A 100 -5.56 -2.41 -7.42
CA GLN A 100 -4.49 -2.13 -8.38
C GLN A 100 -3.12 -2.48 -7.81
N ILE A 101 -2.89 -2.18 -6.54
CA ILE A 101 -1.64 -2.51 -5.86
C ILE A 101 -1.45 -4.04 -5.81
N VAL A 102 -2.49 -4.78 -5.42
CA VAL A 102 -2.42 -6.25 -5.37
C VAL A 102 -2.14 -6.82 -6.76
N GLU A 103 -2.79 -6.32 -7.82
CA GLU A 103 -2.51 -6.76 -9.18
C GLU A 103 -1.07 -6.50 -9.59
N SER A 104 -0.54 -5.33 -9.28
CA SER A 104 0.84 -4.98 -9.58
C SER A 104 1.81 -5.89 -8.84
N LEU A 105 1.54 -6.19 -7.56
CA LEU A 105 2.38 -7.08 -6.76
C LEU A 105 2.31 -8.52 -7.27
N ASN A 106 1.14 -8.99 -7.71
CA ASN A 106 1.00 -10.30 -8.32
C ASN A 106 1.90 -10.45 -9.55
N ARG A 107 1.91 -9.44 -10.41
CA ARG A 107 2.79 -9.45 -11.59
C ARG A 107 4.26 -9.37 -11.20
N ALA A 108 4.59 -8.51 -10.24
CA ALA A 108 5.97 -8.31 -9.82
C ALA A 108 6.58 -9.58 -9.19
N VAL A 109 5.82 -10.30 -8.38
CA VAL A 109 6.28 -11.55 -7.78
C VAL A 109 6.66 -12.58 -8.84
N THR A 110 5.89 -12.65 -9.94
CA THR A 110 6.18 -13.60 -11.03
C THR A 110 7.43 -13.20 -11.83
N MET A 111 7.85 -11.95 -11.76
CA MET A 111 9.05 -11.47 -12.46
C MET A 111 10.34 -11.75 -11.71
N LEU A 112 10.25 -12.17 -10.45
CA LEU A 112 11.41 -12.48 -9.61
C LEU A 112 11.72 -13.97 -9.63
N PRO A 113 13.02 -14.36 -9.50
CA PRO A 113 13.38 -15.78 -9.47
C PRO A 113 12.71 -16.49 -8.30
N SER A 114 12.15 -17.68 -8.57
CA SER A 114 11.43 -18.46 -7.59
C SER A 114 12.37 -18.93 -6.47
N GLY A 115 11.93 -18.73 -5.23
CA GLY A 115 12.64 -19.17 -4.05
C GLY A 115 13.74 -18.23 -3.59
N ASP A 116 14.04 -17.17 -4.34
CA ASP A 116 15.01 -16.17 -3.94
C ASP A 116 14.46 -15.21 -2.88
N GLU A 117 15.36 -14.64 -2.09
CA GLU A 117 14.98 -13.72 -1.01
C GLU A 117 14.12 -12.55 -1.49
N PRO A 118 14.42 -11.86 -2.61
CA PRO A 118 13.54 -10.80 -3.10
C PRO A 118 12.11 -11.27 -3.38
N GLN A 119 11.94 -12.48 -3.95
CA GLN A 119 10.62 -13.02 -4.21
C GLN A 119 9.86 -13.30 -2.92
N GLU A 120 10.53 -13.91 -1.94
CA GLU A 120 9.92 -14.21 -0.66
C GLU A 120 9.47 -12.94 0.06
N LEU A 121 10.32 -11.91 0.03
CA LEU A 121 10.00 -10.61 0.59
C LEU A 121 8.76 -10.00 -0.09
N LEU A 122 8.76 -9.98 -1.41
CA LEU A 122 7.65 -9.38 -2.15
C LEU A 122 6.36 -10.19 -2.01
N ALA A 123 6.46 -11.51 -1.89
CA ALA A 123 5.30 -12.36 -1.62
C ALA A 123 4.68 -12.05 -0.25
N ALA A 124 5.51 -11.76 0.76
CA ALA A 124 5.03 -11.34 2.08
C ALA A 124 4.35 -9.97 2.01
N VAL A 125 4.91 -9.04 1.25
CA VAL A 125 4.30 -7.72 1.01
C VAL A 125 2.95 -7.89 0.31
N ARG A 126 2.89 -8.73 -0.70
CA ARG A 126 1.64 -9.05 -1.41
C ARG A 126 0.58 -9.59 -0.45
N GLN A 127 0.95 -10.49 0.44
CA GLN A 127 0.02 -11.05 1.41
C GLN A 127 -0.56 -9.96 2.32
N ASN A 128 0.28 -9.04 2.79
CA ASN A 128 -0.20 -7.92 3.61
C ASN A 128 -1.21 -7.05 2.85
N GLU A 129 -0.94 -6.78 1.57
CA GLU A 129 -1.85 -5.95 0.78
C GLU A 129 -3.14 -6.72 0.41
N GLN A 130 -3.07 -8.02 0.21
CA GLN A 130 -4.27 -8.86 0.06
C GLN A 130 -5.13 -8.83 1.32
N ASP A 131 -4.50 -8.89 2.50
CA ASP A 131 -5.20 -8.78 3.77
C ASP A 131 -5.85 -7.41 3.94
N ASN A 132 -5.16 -6.35 3.53
CA ASN A 132 -5.70 -4.99 3.53
C ASN A 132 -6.91 -4.88 2.62
N LEU A 133 -6.82 -5.41 1.41
CA LEU A 133 -7.93 -5.39 0.46
C LEU A 133 -9.14 -6.14 1.03
N ALA A 134 -8.92 -7.31 1.62
CA ALA A 134 -9.99 -8.09 2.23
C ALA A 134 -10.66 -7.32 3.37
N ALA A 135 -9.87 -6.67 4.23
CA ALA A 135 -10.39 -5.87 5.34
C ALA A 135 -11.25 -4.69 4.85
N LEU A 136 -10.78 -4.01 3.80
CA LEU A 136 -11.53 -2.89 3.19
C LEU A 136 -12.85 -3.38 2.58
N LYS A 137 -12.84 -4.52 1.90
CA LYS A 137 -14.06 -5.09 1.30
C LYS A 137 -15.07 -5.52 2.35
N GLN A 138 -14.61 -5.93 3.53
CA GLN A 138 -15.49 -6.28 4.64
C GLN A 138 -16.01 -5.07 5.40
N ALA A 139 -15.38 -3.92 5.24
CA ALA A 139 -15.82 -2.67 5.86
C ALA A 139 -17.04 -2.17 5.09
N THR A 140 -18.21 -2.60 5.48
CA THR A 140 -19.44 -2.14 4.87
C THR A 140 -19.94 -0.90 5.59
N THR A 141 -20.41 0.03 4.84
CA THR A 141 -21.05 1.24 5.34
C THR A 141 -22.55 1.18 5.12
#